data_dd9eb3f1680f6213a2793b2b84b1ae23
#
_entry.id   dd9eb3f1680f6213a2793b2b84b1ae23
#
_cell.length_a   1.000
_cell.length_b   1.000
_cell.length_c   1.000
_cell.angle_alpha   90.00
_cell.angle_beta   90.00
_cell.angle_gamma   90.00
#
_symmetry.space_group_name_H-M   'P 1'
#
loop_
_entity.id
_entity.type
_entity.pdbx_description
1 polymer ?
#
loop_
_entity_poly.entity_id
_entity_poly.type
_entity_poly.pdbx_seq_one_letter_code
_entity_poly.pdbx_strand_id
1 'polypeptide(L)'
;MNNIIVYCEVKDDGKIADVSLELCSKARHLADRLNVNVDAAVIGNNLKGLENELFTHGVNTVFVLEDKRLSFYQTLPHFSVMTKLIEREKPYSVLFGATPVGRDLGPRVASYLRCGLTADCTALDIDENGNLMQIRPAFGGNIIATIICPDVRPQMATVREGVMKQEVFEKQKNTAVVKLNASEFLNEADFVVKIIERKLEEKKIDIKGAPIIVSGGYGMGCKENFKLLHELADLLGGEVGATRAAVDAGFAEPERQVGQTGVTVRPKVYIACGISGAVQHRSGMEQSALIISINTDPHAPINSIADYVITGDAADVVSKMIKYCKSNSKK
;
A
#
# COMPACT_ATOMS: atom_id res chain seq x y z
N MET A 1 -4.25 29.23 -4.01
CA MET A 1 -4.26 27.97 -3.21
C MET A 1 -2.93 27.30 -3.46
N ASN A 2 -2.31 26.71 -2.44
CA ASN A 2 -0.99 26.12 -2.61
C ASN A 2 -1.11 24.65 -3.05
N ASN A 3 -0.04 24.08 -3.61
CA ASN A 3 -0.02 22.76 -4.23
C ASN A 3 -0.23 21.59 -3.24
N ILE A 4 -0.43 20.39 -3.77
CA ILE A 4 -0.40 19.14 -3.02
C ILE A 4 1.01 18.56 -3.16
N ILE A 5 1.67 18.25 -2.05
CA ILE A 5 2.98 17.57 -2.06
C ILE A 5 2.78 16.07 -1.75
N VAL A 6 3.37 15.21 -2.56
CA VAL A 6 3.51 13.78 -2.32
C VAL A 6 4.95 13.47 -1.94
N TYR A 7 5.18 12.89 -0.76
CA TYR A 7 6.48 12.30 -0.44
C TYR A 7 6.63 10.99 -1.22
N CYS A 8 7.59 10.96 -2.12
CA CYS A 8 7.85 9.81 -2.99
C CYS A 8 9.01 8.99 -2.45
N GLU A 9 8.69 7.81 -1.96
CA GLU A 9 9.64 6.86 -1.42
C GLU A 9 10.39 6.15 -2.55
N VAL A 10 11.71 6.02 -2.40
CA VAL A 10 12.56 5.28 -3.34
C VAL A 10 12.89 3.91 -2.75
N LYS A 11 12.62 2.86 -3.52
CA LYS A 11 12.91 1.48 -3.16
C LYS A 11 14.41 1.17 -3.27
N ASP A 12 14.83 0.05 -2.70
CA ASP A 12 16.24 -0.41 -2.74
C ASP A 12 16.76 -0.69 -4.16
N ASP A 13 15.87 -0.98 -5.09
CA ASP A 13 16.19 -1.15 -6.51
C ASP A 13 16.33 0.18 -7.27
N GLY A 14 16.23 1.30 -6.57
CA GLY A 14 16.34 2.65 -7.14
C GLY A 14 15.09 3.15 -7.86
N LYS A 15 13.96 2.46 -7.77
CA LYS A 15 12.67 2.87 -8.37
C LYS A 15 11.78 3.57 -7.35
N ILE A 16 10.84 4.37 -7.84
CA ILE A 16 9.78 4.93 -7.00
C ILE A 16 8.90 3.79 -6.47
N ALA A 17 8.50 3.88 -5.20
CA ALA A 17 7.58 2.93 -4.60
C ALA A 17 6.18 3.04 -5.25
N ASP A 18 5.53 1.89 -5.46
CA ASP A 18 4.23 1.82 -6.14
C ASP A 18 3.17 2.69 -5.45
N VAL A 19 3.15 2.69 -4.12
CA VAL A 19 2.25 3.56 -3.33
C VAL A 19 2.49 5.05 -3.59
N SER A 20 3.72 5.46 -3.88
CA SER A 20 4.02 6.85 -4.22
C SER A 20 3.45 7.23 -5.59
N LEU A 21 3.50 6.32 -6.56
CA LEU A 21 2.90 6.51 -7.89
C LEU A 21 1.36 6.50 -7.82
N GLU A 22 0.79 5.61 -7.00
CA GLU A 22 -0.65 5.60 -6.67
C GLU A 22 -1.07 6.95 -6.09
N LEU A 23 -0.29 7.49 -5.14
CA LEU A 23 -0.57 8.77 -4.51
C LEU A 23 -0.40 9.96 -5.44
N CYS A 24 0.60 9.97 -6.32
CA CYS A 24 0.74 11.00 -7.35
C CYS A 24 -0.50 11.03 -8.26
N SER A 25 -0.96 9.86 -8.70
CA SER A 25 -2.17 9.73 -9.51
C SER A 25 -3.41 10.23 -8.78
N LYS A 26 -3.59 9.86 -7.51
CA LYS A 26 -4.70 10.35 -6.70
C LYS A 26 -4.60 11.84 -6.43
N ALA A 27 -3.39 12.35 -6.13
CA ALA A 27 -3.14 13.77 -5.92
C ALA A 27 -3.51 14.60 -7.18
N ARG A 28 -3.28 14.06 -8.39
CA ARG A 28 -3.70 14.73 -9.63
C ARG A 28 -5.21 14.94 -9.67
N HIS A 29 -6.00 13.90 -9.38
CA HIS A 29 -7.46 14.04 -9.33
C HIS A 29 -7.94 15.05 -8.27
N LEU A 30 -7.30 15.05 -7.08
CA LEU A 30 -7.62 16.02 -6.03
C LEU A 30 -7.24 17.44 -6.43
N ALA A 31 -6.06 17.60 -7.05
CA ALA A 31 -5.53 18.88 -7.48
C ALA A 31 -6.37 19.50 -8.62
N ASP A 32 -6.89 18.69 -9.54
CA ASP A 32 -7.79 19.14 -10.60
C ASP A 32 -9.08 19.73 -10.01
N ARG A 33 -9.65 19.13 -8.96
CA ARG A 33 -10.82 19.66 -8.26
C ARG A 33 -10.52 20.97 -7.52
N LEU A 34 -9.30 21.13 -7.00
CA LEU A 34 -8.86 22.33 -6.29
C LEU A 34 -8.27 23.40 -7.21
N ASN A 35 -8.04 23.09 -8.50
CA ASN A 35 -7.32 23.92 -9.46
C ASN A 35 -5.92 24.33 -8.95
N VAL A 36 -5.14 23.33 -8.50
CA VAL A 36 -3.76 23.48 -8.01
C VAL A 36 -2.83 22.47 -8.70
N ASN A 37 -1.53 22.58 -8.46
CA ASN A 37 -0.54 21.65 -8.97
C ASN A 37 -0.28 20.50 -8.00
N VAL A 38 0.34 19.42 -8.53
CA VAL A 38 0.90 18.32 -7.75
C VAL A 38 2.41 18.42 -7.79
N ASP A 39 3.01 18.42 -6.61
CA ASP A 39 4.45 18.41 -6.45
C ASP A 39 4.88 17.08 -5.78
N ALA A 40 6.03 16.56 -6.19
CA ALA A 40 6.64 15.39 -5.58
C ALA A 40 7.92 15.78 -4.83
N ALA A 41 8.12 15.21 -3.64
CA ALA A 41 9.38 15.33 -2.90
C ALA A 41 10.12 13.98 -2.94
N VAL A 42 11.32 13.96 -3.54
CA VAL A 42 12.18 12.80 -3.66
C VAL A 42 13.49 13.07 -2.93
N ILE A 43 13.78 12.27 -1.90
CA ILE A 43 14.94 12.45 -1.02
C ILE A 43 15.76 11.16 -1.02
N GLY A 44 17.05 11.24 -1.30
CA GLY A 44 17.90 10.05 -1.33
C GLY A 44 19.26 10.25 -1.97
N ASN A 45 19.74 9.21 -2.62
CA ASN A 45 20.98 9.19 -3.39
C ASN A 45 20.75 8.49 -4.74
N ASN A 46 21.43 8.89 -5.81
CA ASN A 46 21.29 8.36 -7.18
C ASN A 46 19.84 8.49 -7.71
N LEU A 47 19.26 9.66 -7.64
CA LEU A 47 17.85 9.93 -7.97
C LEU A 47 17.60 10.31 -9.44
N LYS A 48 18.62 10.30 -10.27
CA LYS A 48 18.55 10.74 -11.67
C LYS A 48 17.59 9.88 -12.50
N GLY A 49 16.66 10.53 -13.20
CA GLY A 49 15.72 9.90 -14.13
C GLY A 49 14.37 9.54 -13.52
N LEU A 50 14.25 9.54 -12.19
CA LEU A 50 12.99 9.22 -11.48
C LEU A 50 11.88 10.26 -11.76
N GLU A 51 12.27 11.48 -12.08
CA GLU A 51 11.34 12.56 -12.40
C GLU A 51 10.45 12.25 -13.61
N ASN A 52 10.96 11.48 -14.58
CA ASN A 52 10.19 11.16 -15.79
C ASN A 52 8.98 10.28 -15.47
N GLU A 53 9.13 9.30 -14.59
CA GLU A 53 8.05 8.43 -14.14
C GLU A 53 7.01 9.23 -13.34
N LEU A 54 7.44 10.13 -12.46
CA LEU A 54 6.54 10.99 -11.69
C LEU A 54 5.72 11.91 -12.57
N PHE A 55 6.31 12.50 -13.63
CA PHE A 55 5.57 13.32 -14.58
C PHE A 55 4.47 12.56 -15.32
N THR A 56 4.67 11.29 -15.63
CA THR A 56 3.62 10.46 -16.23
C THR A 56 2.49 10.11 -15.27
N HIS A 57 2.69 10.30 -13.95
CA HIS A 57 1.67 10.12 -12.92
C HIS A 57 1.04 11.44 -12.44
N GLY A 58 1.12 12.48 -13.27
CA GLY A 58 0.39 13.73 -13.06
C GLY A 58 1.10 14.78 -12.20
N VAL A 59 2.39 14.60 -11.91
CA VAL A 59 3.19 15.55 -11.14
C VAL A 59 3.60 16.75 -12.03
N ASN A 60 3.57 17.96 -11.47
CA ASN A 60 4.02 19.17 -12.12
C ASN A 60 5.48 19.52 -11.73
N THR A 61 5.80 19.47 -10.44
CA THR A 61 7.14 19.82 -9.94
C THR A 61 7.72 18.67 -9.14
N VAL A 62 8.97 18.30 -9.42
CA VAL A 62 9.71 17.33 -8.62
C VAL A 62 10.80 18.03 -7.85
N PHE A 63 10.67 18.11 -6.52
CA PHE A 63 11.72 18.55 -5.62
C PHE A 63 12.66 17.38 -5.34
N VAL A 64 13.92 17.52 -5.72
CA VAL A 64 14.93 16.48 -5.57
C VAL A 64 15.99 16.95 -4.58
N LEU A 65 16.16 16.21 -3.48
CA LEU A 65 17.31 16.38 -2.60
C LEU A 65 18.19 15.15 -2.68
N GLU A 66 19.38 15.31 -3.20
CA GLU A 66 20.35 14.23 -3.40
C GLU A 66 21.58 14.46 -2.50
N ASP A 67 21.86 13.48 -1.63
CA ASP A 67 23.06 13.43 -0.78
C ASP A 67 23.48 11.99 -0.56
N LYS A 68 24.79 11.70 -0.64
CA LYS A 68 25.35 10.34 -0.47
C LYS A 68 25.04 9.73 0.89
N ARG A 69 24.86 10.56 1.93
CA ARG A 69 24.50 10.12 3.28
C ARG A 69 23.07 9.59 3.38
N LEU A 70 22.24 9.89 2.38
CA LEU A 70 20.85 9.49 2.27
C LEU A 70 20.66 8.25 1.37
N SER A 71 21.70 7.43 1.20
CA SER A 71 21.59 6.16 0.46
C SER A 71 20.57 5.19 1.07
N PHE A 72 20.27 5.35 2.34
CA PHE A 72 19.22 4.64 3.06
C PHE A 72 18.39 5.64 3.88
N TYR A 73 17.13 5.27 4.11
CA TYR A 73 16.26 6.07 4.95
C TYR A 73 16.83 6.25 6.35
N GLN A 74 16.85 7.49 6.80
CA GLN A 74 17.13 7.89 8.16
C GLN A 74 16.10 8.94 8.57
N THR A 75 15.46 8.75 9.71
CA THR A 75 14.33 9.56 10.15
C THR A 75 14.65 11.07 10.22
N LEU A 76 15.72 11.45 10.92
CA LEU A 76 16.01 12.85 11.18
C LEU A 76 16.38 13.65 9.93
N PRO A 77 17.26 13.18 9.02
CA PRO A 77 17.55 13.91 7.79
C PRO A 77 16.29 14.09 6.92
N HIS A 78 15.49 13.02 6.72
CA HIS A 78 14.26 13.13 5.93
C HIS A 78 13.24 14.06 6.57
N PHE A 79 13.13 14.03 7.91
CA PHE A 79 12.30 14.95 8.67
C PHE A 79 12.73 16.42 8.46
N SER A 80 14.04 16.72 8.59
CA SER A 80 14.57 18.08 8.37
C SER A 80 14.28 18.58 6.97
N VAL A 81 14.47 17.73 5.95
CA VAL A 81 14.17 18.10 4.56
C VAL A 81 12.68 18.38 4.37
N MET A 82 11.82 17.44 4.81
CA MET A 82 10.38 17.59 4.61
C MET A 82 9.80 18.80 5.34
N THR A 83 10.20 19.04 6.59
CA THR A 83 9.69 20.19 7.34
C THR A 83 10.10 21.50 6.70
N LYS A 84 11.38 21.69 6.33
CA LYS A 84 11.87 22.89 5.65
C LYS A 84 11.22 23.08 4.28
N LEU A 85 10.99 22.00 3.53
CA LEU A 85 10.29 22.06 2.25
C LEU A 85 8.83 22.52 2.45
N ILE A 86 8.13 21.96 3.41
CA ILE A 86 6.74 22.32 3.72
C ILE A 86 6.64 23.78 4.21
N GLU A 87 7.55 24.23 5.07
CA GLU A 87 7.60 25.62 5.55
C GLU A 87 7.85 26.61 4.41
N ARG A 88 8.68 26.23 3.43
CA ARG A 88 8.98 27.04 2.26
C ARG A 88 7.83 27.10 1.26
N GLU A 89 7.29 25.94 0.87
CA GLU A 89 6.27 25.85 -0.18
C GLU A 89 4.84 26.05 0.34
N LYS A 90 4.60 25.87 1.65
CA LYS A 90 3.31 26.02 2.32
C LYS A 90 2.18 25.29 1.57
N PRO A 91 2.31 23.96 1.35
CA PRO A 91 1.37 23.21 0.54
C PRO A 91 -0.02 23.18 1.18
N TYR A 92 -1.03 22.94 0.36
CA TYR A 92 -2.39 22.71 0.80
C TYR A 92 -2.50 21.39 1.59
N SER A 93 -1.92 20.32 1.05
CA SER A 93 -1.84 19.03 1.71
C SER A 93 -0.52 18.31 1.43
N VAL A 94 -0.16 17.37 2.32
CA VAL A 94 1.01 16.50 2.17
C VAL A 94 0.60 15.04 2.35
N LEU A 95 0.92 14.21 1.38
CA LEU A 95 0.54 12.80 1.34
C LEU A 95 1.76 11.90 1.46
N PHE A 96 1.64 10.84 2.26
CA PHE A 96 2.66 9.81 2.47
C PHE A 96 2.06 8.43 2.20
N GLY A 97 2.84 7.48 1.69
CA GLY A 97 2.47 6.06 1.75
C GLY A 97 2.44 5.57 3.20
N ALA A 98 1.53 4.69 3.56
CA ALA A 98 1.50 4.05 4.88
C ALA A 98 2.50 2.87 4.96
N THR A 99 3.67 3.03 4.38
CA THR A 99 4.85 2.16 4.49
C THR A 99 5.50 2.30 5.88
N PRO A 100 6.45 1.46 6.25
CA PRO A 100 7.25 1.69 7.46
C PRO A 100 7.90 3.07 7.50
N VAL A 101 8.39 3.58 6.36
CA VAL A 101 8.97 4.92 6.22
C VAL A 101 7.93 6.02 6.43
N GLY A 102 6.81 5.96 5.72
CA GLY A 102 5.79 7.00 5.84
C GLY A 102 5.08 7.02 7.19
N ARG A 103 4.95 5.86 7.84
CA ARG A 103 4.41 5.75 9.22
C ARG A 103 5.36 6.27 10.30
N ASP A 104 6.65 6.32 10.03
CA ASP A 104 7.64 6.98 10.89
C ASP A 104 7.73 8.48 10.60
N LEU A 105 7.86 8.86 9.33
CA LEU A 105 8.11 10.24 8.93
C LEU A 105 6.88 11.15 9.07
N GLY A 106 5.73 10.70 8.55
CA GLY A 106 4.51 11.52 8.47
C GLY A 106 4.04 12.07 9.84
N PRO A 107 3.85 11.22 10.87
CA PRO A 107 3.45 11.68 12.20
C PRO A 107 4.45 12.64 12.84
N ARG A 108 5.74 12.42 12.61
CA ARG A 108 6.81 13.28 13.14
C ARG A 108 6.74 14.68 12.52
N VAL A 109 6.58 14.76 11.19
CA VAL A 109 6.40 16.03 10.47
C VAL A 109 5.12 16.73 10.93
N ALA A 110 4.00 16.01 11.04
CA ALA A 110 2.72 16.58 11.50
C ALA A 110 2.81 17.14 12.92
N SER A 111 3.46 16.43 13.84
CA SER A 111 3.68 16.85 15.21
C SER A 111 4.50 18.15 15.29
N TYR A 112 5.57 18.24 14.52
CA TYR A 112 6.42 19.45 14.46
C TYR A 112 5.66 20.67 13.93
N LEU A 113 4.91 20.47 12.84
CA LEU A 113 4.12 21.54 12.21
C LEU A 113 2.82 21.83 12.96
N ARG A 114 2.52 21.08 14.02
CA ARG A 114 1.27 21.19 14.82
C ARG A 114 0.02 21.12 13.97
N CYS A 115 0.02 20.25 12.94
CA CYS A 115 -1.11 19.99 12.06
C CYS A 115 -1.65 18.57 12.29
N GLY A 116 -2.89 18.34 11.83
CA GLY A 116 -3.51 17.01 11.89
C GLY A 116 -2.95 16.06 10.84
N LEU A 117 -2.85 14.77 11.19
CA LEU A 117 -2.54 13.68 10.27
C LEU A 117 -3.50 12.53 10.50
N THR A 118 -4.16 12.08 9.43
CA THR A 118 -4.94 10.84 9.47
C THR A 118 -4.11 9.69 8.95
N ALA A 119 -3.94 8.67 9.79
CA ALA A 119 -3.12 7.51 9.45
C ALA A 119 -3.93 6.42 8.74
N ASP A 120 -3.28 5.73 7.78
CA ASP A 120 -3.75 4.50 7.15
C ASP A 120 -5.09 4.67 6.40
N CYS A 121 -5.21 5.78 5.67
CA CYS A 121 -6.40 6.08 4.85
C CYS A 121 -6.55 5.05 3.73
N THR A 122 -7.80 4.73 3.40
CA THR A 122 -8.16 3.86 2.28
C THR A 122 -8.80 4.62 1.11
N ALA A 123 -9.28 5.84 1.36
CA ALA A 123 -9.73 6.75 0.32
C ALA A 123 -9.44 8.21 0.70
N LEU A 124 -9.33 9.06 -0.30
CA LEU A 124 -9.19 10.51 -0.19
C LEU A 124 -10.20 11.17 -1.13
N ASP A 125 -10.77 12.30 -0.71
CA ASP A 125 -11.61 13.12 -1.57
C ASP A 125 -11.55 14.60 -1.16
N ILE A 126 -12.24 15.49 -1.85
CA ILE A 126 -12.38 16.90 -1.50
C ILE A 126 -13.87 17.17 -1.22
N ASP A 127 -14.17 17.85 -0.11
CA ASP A 127 -15.52 18.28 0.21
C ASP A 127 -15.93 19.54 -0.58
N GLU A 128 -17.18 19.99 -0.38
CA GLU A 128 -17.72 21.20 -1.03
C GLU A 128 -17.00 22.49 -0.63
N ASN A 129 -16.35 22.49 0.53
CA ASN A 129 -15.59 23.62 1.07
C ASN A 129 -14.11 23.58 0.65
N GLY A 130 -13.72 22.60 -0.14
CA GLY A 130 -12.34 22.39 -0.57
C GLY A 130 -11.46 21.75 0.50
N ASN A 131 -11.98 21.06 1.53
CA ASN A 131 -11.16 20.36 2.50
C ASN A 131 -10.87 18.93 2.04
N LEU A 132 -9.69 18.44 2.39
CA LEU A 132 -9.31 17.05 2.16
C LEU A 132 -10.10 16.13 3.09
N MET A 133 -10.95 15.30 2.50
CA MET A 133 -11.64 14.21 3.19
C MET A 133 -10.71 13.00 3.28
N GLN A 134 -10.39 12.61 4.49
CA GLN A 134 -9.45 11.54 4.81
C GLN A 134 -10.26 10.36 5.34
N ILE A 135 -10.44 9.34 4.51
CA ILE A 135 -11.38 8.24 4.76
C ILE A 135 -10.59 6.99 5.16
N ARG A 136 -10.96 6.41 6.31
CA ARG A 136 -10.33 5.20 6.83
C ARG A 136 -11.31 4.29 7.56
N PRO A 137 -11.09 2.98 7.53
CA PRO A 137 -11.80 2.06 8.42
C PRO A 137 -11.41 2.31 9.89
N ALA A 138 -12.38 2.25 10.76
CA ALA A 138 -12.23 2.36 12.22
C ALA A 138 -12.89 1.14 12.91
N PHE A 139 -12.57 0.91 14.16
CA PHE A 139 -13.14 -0.15 15.01
C PHE A 139 -13.12 -1.53 14.32
N GLY A 140 -11.95 -1.93 13.81
CA GLY A 140 -11.79 -3.23 13.15
C GLY A 140 -12.43 -3.32 11.76
N GLY A 141 -12.78 -2.17 11.15
CA GLY A 141 -13.38 -2.10 9.81
C GLY A 141 -14.91 -2.04 9.80
N ASN A 142 -15.56 -2.07 10.96
CA ASN A 142 -17.02 -2.02 11.05
C ASN A 142 -17.60 -0.61 10.81
N ILE A 143 -16.75 0.42 10.89
CA ILE A 143 -17.14 1.82 10.68
C ILE A 143 -16.15 2.45 9.71
N ILE A 144 -16.65 3.23 8.77
CA ILE A 144 -15.83 4.10 7.92
C ILE A 144 -15.86 5.50 8.53
N ALA A 145 -14.71 6.01 8.94
CA ALA A 145 -14.57 7.37 9.43
C ALA A 145 -14.08 8.28 8.30
N THR A 146 -14.77 9.40 8.12
CA THR A 146 -14.31 10.52 7.29
C THR A 146 -13.82 11.63 8.19
N ILE A 147 -12.55 11.96 8.10
CA ILE A 147 -11.88 12.97 8.92
C ILE A 147 -11.53 14.17 8.05
N ILE A 148 -11.78 15.37 8.54
CA ILE A 148 -11.38 16.64 7.94
C ILE A 148 -10.62 17.49 8.99
N CYS A 149 -9.65 18.29 8.54
CA CYS A 149 -8.88 19.23 9.35
C CYS A 149 -9.00 20.63 8.73
N PRO A 150 -10.11 21.36 8.92
CA PRO A 150 -10.39 22.56 8.14
C PRO A 150 -9.51 23.76 8.51
N ASP A 151 -9.06 23.86 9.77
CA ASP A 151 -8.48 25.08 10.32
C ASP A 151 -6.96 25.19 10.14
N VAL A 152 -6.27 24.07 9.91
CA VAL A 152 -4.80 24.03 9.86
C VAL A 152 -4.30 23.46 8.54
N ARG A 153 -3.21 24.02 8.05
CA ARG A 153 -2.51 23.54 6.84
C ARG A 153 -1.04 23.23 7.18
N PRO A 154 -0.44 22.25 6.47
CA PRO A 154 -1.06 21.37 5.48
C PRO A 154 -2.01 20.34 6.13
N GLN A 155 -3.01 19.87 5.38
CA GLN A 155 -3.76 18.67 5.74
C GLN A 155 -2.93 17.44 5.37
N MET A 156 -2.71 16.54 6.31
CA MET A 156 -1.78 15.42 6.11
C MET A 156 -2.47 14.07 6.24
N ALA A 157 -2.06 13.12 5.40
CA ALA A 157 -2.52 11.74 5.46
C ALA A 157 -1.39 10.76 5.16
N THR A 158 -1.39 9.61 5.84
CA THR A 158 -0.74 8.41 5.30
C THR A 158 -1.79 7.52 4.66
N VAL A 159 -1.48 6.94 3.51
CA VAL A 159 -2.41 6.15 2.70
C VAL A 159 -1.92 4.73 2.55
N ARG A 160 -2.78 3.77 2.79
CA ARG A 160 -2.47 2.34 2.70
C ARG A 160 -2.02 1.99 1.28
N GLU A 161 -1.01 1.14 1.18
CA GLU A 161 -0.53 0.62 -0.10
C GLU A 161 -1.62 -0.18 -0.82
N GLY A 162 -1.67 -0.04 -2.15
CA GLY A 162 -2.54 -0.82 -3.00
C GLY A 162 -4.04 -0.43 -2.92
N VAL A 163 -4.41 0.68 -2.26
CA VAL A 163 -5.82 1.13 -2.20
C VAL A 163 -6.16 2.23 -3.21
N MET A 164 -5.16 2.94 -3.72
CA MET A 164 -5.34 3.92 -4.77
C MET A 164 -4.97 3.29 -6.12
N LYS A 165 -5.61 3.78 -7.18
CA LYS A 165 -5.31 3.32 -8.53
C LYS A 165 -4.10 4.09 -9.08
N GLN A 166 -3.12 3.37 -9.58
CA GLN A 166 -2.04 3.96 -10.36
C GLN A 166 -2.54 4.23 -11.78
N GLU A 167 -2.43 5.48 -12.23
CA GLU A 167 -2.87 5.92 -13.55
C GLU A 167 -1.75 6.68 -14.26
N VAL A 168 -1.73 6.54 -15.59
CA VAL A 168 -0.81 7.28 -16.45
C VAL A 168 -1.58 8.42 -17.11
N PHE A 169 -1.06 9.63 -16.96
CA PHE A 169 -1.64 10.86 -17.52
C PHE A 169 -0.80 11.36 -18.69
N GLU A 170 -1.39 12.17 -19.54
CA GLU A 170 -0.59 13.00 -20.45
C GLU A 170 0.32 13.92 -19.63
N LYS A 171 1.53 14.13 -20.16
CA LYS A 171 2.52 14.98 -19.48
C LYS A 171 1.92 16.36 -19.22
N GLN A 172 1.97 16.78 -17.97
CA GLN A 172 1.46 18.10 -17.57
C GLN A 172 2.20 19.22 -18.26
N LYS A 173 1.48 20.31 -18.58
CA LYS A 173 2.09 21.56 -19.03
C LYS A 173 2.90 22.15 -17.87
N ASN A 174 4.08 22.69 -18.15
CA ASN A 174 4.94 23.34 -17.16
C ASN A 174 5.51 22.36 -16.09
N THR A 175 6.05 21.23 -16.52
CA THR A 175 6.80 20.34 -15.61
C THR A 175 8.17 20.92 -15.29
N ALA A 176 8.60 20.80 -14.03
CA ALA A 176 9.89 21.30 -13.55
C ALA A 176 10.57 20.33 -12.58
N VAL A 177 11.90 20.29 -12.61
CA VAL A 177 12.71 19.64 -11.58
C VAL A 177 13.44 20.71 -10.79
N VAL A 178 13.21 20.74 -9.49
CA VAL A 178 13.84 21.70 -8.56
C VAL A 178 14.83 20.92 -7.69
N LYS A 179 16.11 21.12 -7.92
CA LYS A 179 17.16 20.56 -7.08
C LYS A 179 17.30 21.37 -5.80
N LEU A 180 17.12 20.73 -4.67
CA LEU A 180 17.30 21.33 -3.36
C LEU A 180 18.77 21.28 -2.97
N ASN A 181 19.27 22.37 -2.40
CA ASN A 181 20.65 22.43 -1.93
C ASN A 181 20.77 21.71 -0.58
N ALA A 182 21.51 20.61 -0.52
CA ALA A 182 21.67 19.82 0.70
C ALA A 182 22.18 20.65 1.89
N SER A 183 23.05 21.63 1.68
CA SER A 183 23.57 22.50 2.76
C SER A 183 22.54 23.42 3.40
N GLU A 184 21.42 23.71 2.71
CA GLU A 184 20.32 24.51 3.25
C GLU A 184 19.32 23.64 4.02
N PHE A 185 19.13 22.40 3.56
CA PHE A 185 18.10 21.48 4.08
C PHE A 185 18.61 20.55 5.16
N LEU A 186 19.90 20.21 5.18
CA LEU A 186 20.52 19.24 6.08
C LEU A 186 21.58 19.90 6.97
N ASN A 187 21.63 19.49 8.23
CA ASN A 187 22.67 19.84 9.19
C ASN A 187 23.39 18.57 9.64
N GLU A 188 24.65 18.71 10.13
CA GLU A 188 25.38 17.56 10.69
C GLU A 188 24.65 16.95 11.89
N ALA A 189 23.91 17.74 12.66
CA ALA A 189 23.09 17.25 13.77
C ALA A 189 21.92 16.33 13.35
N ASP A 190 21.56 16.31 12.06
CA ASP A 190 20.53 15.39 11.56
C ASP A 190 21.06 13.95 11.43
N PHE A 191 22.39 13.75 11.38
CA PHE A 191 23.06 12.46 11.18
C PHE A 191 23.57 11.86 12.48
N VAL A 192 22.72 11.77 13.50
CA VAL A 192 23.06 11.21 14.82
C VAL A 192 23.23 9.68 14.80
N VAL A 193 22.74 9.01 13.76
CA VAL A 193 22.81 7.57 13.60
C VAL A 193 23.65 7.25 12.35
N LYS A 194 24.60 6.31 12.49
CA LYS A 194 25.34 5.76 11.37
C LYS A 194 24.88 4.32 11.10
N ILE A 195 24.41 4.07 9.88
CA ILE A 195 24.09 2.72 9.44
C ILE A 195 25.40 1.97 9.21
N ILE A 196 25.65 0.93 10.00
CA ILE A 196 26.88 0.12 9.91
C ILE A 196 26.68 -1.01 8.91
N GLU A 197 25.53 -1.68 8.98
CA GLU A 197 25.20 -2.83 8.14
C GLU A 197 23.70 -2.87 7.90
N ARG A 198 23.29 -3.30 6.70
CA ARG A 198 21.90 -3.62 6.35
C ARG A 198 21.84 -5.02 5.79
N LYS A 199 21.09 -5.88 6.44
CA LYS A 199 20.81 -7.23 5.96
C LYS A 199 19.42 -7.25 5.33
N LEU A 200 19.37 -7.54 4.05
CA LEU A 200 18.12 -7.81 3.35
C LEU A 200 17.87 -9.32 3.48
N GLU A 201 16.78 -9.67 4.14
CA GLU A 201 16.26 -11.03 4.02
C GLU A 201 15.66 -11.19 2.63
N GLU A 202 16.12 -12.22 1.89
CA GLU A 202 15.48 -12.56 0.63
C GLU A 202 14.00 -12.89 0.92
N LYS A 203 13.08 -12.14 0.35
CA LYS A 203 11.66 -12.47 0.37
C LYS A 203 11.47 -13.79 -0.37
N LYS A 204 11.43 -14.89 0.37
CA LYS A 204 11.22 -16.24 -0.19
C LYS A 204 9.84 -16.39 -0.84
N ILE A 205 8.89 -15.53 -0.48
CA ILE A 205 7.47 -15.62 -0.87
C ILE A 205 6.98 -14.21 -1.17
N ASP A 206 6.51 -13.97 -2.38
CA ASP A 206 5.84 -12.72 -2.77
C ASP A 206 4.45 -13.04 -3.34
N ILE A 207 3.43 -12.91 -2.49
CA ILE A 207 2.03 -13.14 -2.89
C ILE A 207 1.37 -11.89 -3.47
N LYS A 208 2.00 -10.71 -3.37
CA LYS A 208 1.37 -9.43 -3.76
C LYS A 208 1.12 -9.33 -5.26
N GLY A 209 2.03 -9.85 -6.06
CA GLY A 209 1.95 -9.82 -7.53
C GLY A 209 1.32 -11.06 -8.16
N ALA A 210 0.88 -12.04 -7.37
CA ALA A 210 0.36 -13.30 -7.89
C ALA A 210 -0.99 -13.10 -8.59
N PRO A 211 -1.17 -13.61 -9.84
CA PRO A 211 -2.42 -13.48 -10.57
C PRO A 211 -3.55 -14.35 -10.00
N ILE A 212 -3.21 -15.43 -9.31
CA ILE A 212 -4.14 -16.35 -8.65
C ILE A 212 -3.63 -16.60 -7.24
N ILE A 213 -4.53 -16.51 -6.25
CA ILE A 213 -4.22 -16.84 -4.86
C ILE A 213 -5.20 -17.89 -4.36
N VAL A 214 -4.65 -19.01 -3.87
CA VAL A 214 -5.41 -20.05 -3.18
C VAL A 214 -5.15 -19.88 -1.68
N SER A 215 -6.13 -19.34 -0.95
CA SER A 215 -5.94 -18.95 0.45
C SER A 215 -6.64 -19.90 1.41
N GLY A 216 -5.93 -20.29 2.47
CA GLY A 216 -6.45 -21.13 3.53
C GLY A 216 -6.80 -20.39 4.81
N GLY A 217 -7.95 -20.73 5.39
CA GLY A 217 -8.34 -20.32 6.73
C GLY A 217 -8.07 -21.40 7.78
N TYR A 218 -8.43 -21.08 9.02
CA TYR A 218 -8.40 -22.06 10.13
C TYR A 218 -9.31 -23.28 9.84
N GLY A 219 -10.36 -23.10 9.02
CA GLY A 219 -11.26 -24.15 8.58
C GLY A 219 -10.62 -25.24 7.70
N MET A 220 -9.34 -25.07 7.28
CA MET A 220 -8.55 -26.15 6.67
C MET A 220 -8.18 -27.25 7.69
N GLY A 221 -8.31 -26.99 8.98
CA GLY A 221 -8.18 -27.94 10.08
C GLY A 221 -6.75 -28.25 10.53
N CYS A 222 -5.80 -28.41 9.61
CA CYS A 222 -4.42 -28.73 9.95
C CYS A 222 -3.42 -28.25 8.88
N LYS A 223 -2.14 -28.25 9.24
CA LYS A 223 -1.02 -27.88 8.35
C LYS A 223 -0.91 -28.82 7.13
N GLU A 224 -1.22 -30.07 7.30
CA GLU A 224 -1.15 -31.07 6.23
C GLU A 224 -2.11 -30.73 5.08
N ASN A 225 -3.28 -30.19 5.39
CA ASN A 225 -4.27 -29.77 4.38
C ASN A 225 -3.82 -28.54 3.58
N PHE A 226 -2.89 -27.71 4.12
CA PHE A 226 -2.29 -26.63 3.36
C PHE A 226 -1.44 -27.13 2.17
N LYS A 227 -0.94 -28.37 2.21
CA LYS A 227 -0.28 -29.00 1.05
C LYS A 227 -1.20 -29.10 -0.15
N LEU A 228 -2.50 -29.31 0.07
CA LEU A 228 -3.50 -29.33 -1.01
C LEU A 228 -3.64 -27.93 -1.66
N LEU A 229 -3.54 -26.87 -0.86
CA LEU A 229 -3.59 -25.50 -1.37
C LEU A 229 -2.36 -25.19 -2.23
N HIS A 230 -1.17 -25.62 -1.79
CA HIS A 230 0.05 -25.49 -2.59
C HIS A 230 -0.07 -26.26 -3.91
N GLU A 231 -0.53 -27.51 -3.86
CA GLU A 231 -0.70 -28.32 -5.07
C GLU A 231 -1.70 -27.70 -6.05
N LEU A 232 -2.81 -27.13 -5.54
CA LEU A 232 -3.80 -26.46 -6.38
C LEU A 232 -3.22 -25.15 -6.94
N ALA A 233 -2.51 -24.36 -6.13
CA ALA A 233 -1.88 -23.11 -6.56
C ALA A 233 -0.85 -23.37 -7.66
N ASP A 234 0.01 -24.37 -7.50
CA ASP A 234 1.00 -24.77 -8.50
C ASP A 234 0.34 -25.17 -9.84
N LEU A 235 -0.75 -25.94 -9.79
CA LEU A 235 -1.51 -26.34 -10.97
C LEU A 235 -2.17 -25.17 -11.70
N LEU A 236 -2.53 -24.12 -10.96
CA LEU A 236 -3.17 -22.92 -11.51
C LEU A 236 -2.17 -21.80 -11.86
N GLY A 237 -0.87 -21.97 -11.54
CA GLY A 237 0.14 -20.93 -11.72
C GLY A 237 -0.04 -19.76 -10.77
N GLY A 238 -0.46 -20.04 -9.53
CA GLY A 238 -0.72 -19.07 -8.48
C GLY A 238 0.13 -19.26 -7.23
N GLU A 239 -0.20 -18.51 -6.18
CA GLU A 239 0.46 -18.55 -4.88
C GLU A 239 -0.52 -18.93 -3.76
N VAL A 240 0.02 -19.39 -2.61
CA VAL A 240 -0.79 -19.70 -1.42
C VAL A 240 -0.83 -18.52 -0.48
N GLY A 241 -2.04 -18.08 -0.12
CA GLY A 241 -2.31 -17.14 0.96
C GLY A 241 -2.83 -17.81 2.23
N ALA A 242 -2.87 -17.09 3.33
CA ALA A 242 -3.40 -17.60 4.60
C ALA A 242 -4.10 -16.48 5.40
N THR A 243 -5.07 -16.86 6.23
CA THR A 243 -5.61 -15.94 7.24
C THR A 243 -4.66 -15.87 8.45
N ARG A 244 -4.76 -14.78 9.23
CA ARG A 244 -4.01 -14.64 10.47
C ARG A 244 -4.20 -15.86 11.40
N ALA A 245 -5.43 -16.33 11.56
CA ALA A 245 -5.72 -17.49 12.42
C ALA A 245 -4.99 -18.77 11.96
N ALA A 246 -4.84 -18.96 10.65
CA ALA A 246 -4.09 -20.10 10.10
C ALA A 246 -2.57 -19.94 10.32
N VAL A 247 -2.04 -18.71 10.20
CA VAL A 247 -0.64 -18.40 10.49
C VAL A 247 -0.35 -18.58 11.99
N ASP A 248 -1.19 -18.01 12.86
CA ASP A 248 -1.05 -18.14 14.32
C ASP A 248 -1.12 -19.61 14.77
N ALA A 249 -1.87 -20.46 14.05
CA ALA A 249 -1.94 -21.91 14.26
C ALA A 249 -0.73 -22.68 13.65
N GLY A 250 0.17 -22.02 12.96
CA GLY A 250 1.36 -22.62 12.33
C GLY A 250 1.05 -23.42 11.06
N PHE A 251 -0.10 -23.17 10.39
CA PHE A 251 -0.46 -23.85 9.14
C PHE A 251 0.27 -23.27 7.93
N ALA A 252 0.62 -21.98 7.98
CA ALA A 252 1.34 -21.26 6.93
C ALA A 252 2.36 -20.30 7.53
N GLU A 253 3.33 -19.88 6.69
CA GLU A 253 4.35 -18.89 7.04
C GLU A 253 3.71 -17.49 7.19
N PRO A 254 4.28 -16.61 8.07
CA PRO A 254 3.78 -15.24 8.28
C PRO A 254 3.73 -14.39 6.98
N GLU A 255 4.65 -14.62 6.05
CA GLU A 255 4.76 -13.92 4.76
C GLU A 255 3.56 -14.19 3.85
N ARG A 256 2.82 -15.27 4.09
CA ARG A 256 1.58 -15.63 3.36
C ARG A 256 0.32 -15.00 3.95
N GLN A 257 0.46 -14.25 5.05
CA GLN A 257 -0.71 -13.67 5.71
C GLN A 257 -1.37 -12.58 4.85
N VAL A 258 -2.65 -12.78 4.50
CA VAL A 258 -3.49 -11.81 3.80
C VAL A 258 -4.43 -11.13 4.79
N GLY A 259 -4.51 -9.80 4.73
CA GLY A 259 -5.43 -9.02 5.56
C GLY A 259 -4.82 -7.69 6.03
N GLN A 260 -5.52 -7.03 6.94
CA GLN A 260 -5.17 -5.70 7.46
C GLN A 260 -3.76 -5.64 8.09
N THR A 261 -3.33 -6.71 8.75
CA THR A 261 -2.02 -6.83 9.42
C THR A 261 -1.01 -7.66 8.62
N GLY A 262 -1.38 -8.09 7.43
CA GLY A 262 -0.56 -8.84 6.49
C GLY A 262 -0.43 -8.11 5.16
N VAL A 263 -0.37 -8.89 4.08
CA VAL A 263 -0.25 -8.37 2.72
C VAL A 263 -1.65 -8.06 2.17
N THR A 264 -1.81 -6.92 1.51
CA THR A 264 -2.98 -6.62 0.67
C THR A 264 -2.71 -7.11 -0.75
N VAL A 265 -3.64 -7.91 -1.30
CA VAL A 265 -3.52 -8.56 -2.61
C VAL A 265 -4.71 -8.21 -3.50
N ARG A 266 -4.48 -8.20 -4.82
CA ARG A 266 -5.51 -7.96 -5.85
C ARG A 266 -5.34 -8.94 -7.02
N PRO A 267 -5.47 -10.25 -6.77
CA PRO A 267 -5.33 -11.23 -7.82
C PRO A 267 -6.52 -11.17 -8.80
N LYS A 268 -6.33 -11.77 -9.98
CA LYS A 268 -7.44 -12.02 -10.90
C LYS A 268 -8.43 -13.04 -10.32
N VAL A 269 -7.94 -14.02 -9.55
CA VAL A 269 -8.76 -15.02 -8.86
C VAL A 269 -8.27 -15.23 -7.44
N TYR A 270 -9.18 -15.12 -6.48
CA TYR A 270 -8.94 -15.44 -5.07
C TYR A 270 -9.84 -16.60 -4.65
N ILE A 271 -9.23 -17.73 -4.28
CA ILE A 271 -9.96 -18.92 -3.82
C ILE A 271 -9.83 -19.00 -2.29
N ALA A 272 -10.92 -18.72 -1.58
CA ALA A 272 -10.97 -18.71 -0.12
C ALA A 272 -11.42 -20.06 0.41
N CYS A 273 -10.51 -20.86 0.98
CA CYS A 273 -10.74 -22.21 1.45
C CYS A 273 -10.84 -22.26 2.99
N GLY A 274 -12.02 -22.55 3.53
CA GLY A 274 -12.24 -22.63 4.99
C GLY A 274 -11.98 -21.30 5.71
N ILE A 275 -12.32 -20.18 5.07
CA ILE A 275 -12.16 -18.81 5.58
C ILE A 275 -13.52 -18.27 6.00
N SER A 276 -13.63 -17.76 7.23
CA SER A 276 -14.88 -17.16 7.74
C SER A 276 -15.19 -15.79 7.10
N GLY A 277 -14.16 -15.01 6.73
CA GLY A 277 -14.35 -13.69 6.13
C GLY A 277 -14.49 -12.55 7.15
N ALA A 278 -13.70 -12.61 8.24
CA ALA A 278 -13.55 -11.47 9.14
C ALA A 278 -13.12 -10.22 8.37
N VAL A 279 -13.60 -9.04 8.79
CA VAL A 279 -13.37 -7.75 8.11
C VAL A 279 -11.87 -7.48 7.91
N GLN A 280 -11.04 -7.89 8.90
CA GLN A 280 -9.59 -7.75 8.83
C GLN A 280 -8.95 -8.55 7.68
N HIS A 281 -9.50 -9.74 7.36
CA HIS A 281 -9.05 -10.53 6.22
C HIS A 281 -9.59 -9.96 4.92
N ARG A 282 -10.89 -9.63 4.88
CA ARG A 282 -11.55 -9.07 3.70
C ARG A 282 -10.87 -7.80 3.20
N SER A 283 -10.47 -6.90 4.11
CA SER A 283 -9.76 -5.65 3.76
C SER A 283 -8.45 -5.88 2.99
N GLY A 284 -7.89 -7.09 3.03
CA GLY A 284 -6.67 -7.45 2.30
C GLY A 284 -6.92 -8.13 0.96
N MET A 285 -8.17 -8.50 0.60
CA MET A 285 -8.44 -9.27 -0.62
C MET A 285 -9.75 -8.93 -1.35
N GLU A 286 -10.64 -8.13 -0.77
CA GLU A 286 -11.97 -7.85 -1.33
C GLU A 286 -11.95 -7.15 -2.69
N GLN A 287 -10.80 -6.59 -3.10
CA GLN A 287 -10.61 -5.98 -4.42
C GLN A 287 -10.06 -6.97 -5.46
N SER A 288 -10.09 -8.27 -5.18
CA SER A 288 -9.81 -9.32 -6.18
C SER A 288 -10.85 -9.26 -7.31
N ALA A 289 -10.43 -9.58 -8.54
CA ALA A 289 -11.34 -9.49 -9.68
C ALA A 289 -12.41 -10.58 -9.68
N LEU A 290 -12.09 -11.77 -9.11
CA LEU A 290 -13.02 -12.88 -8.90
C LEU A 290 -12.73 -13.53 -7.54
N ILE A 291 -13.77 -13.75 -6.74
CA ILE A 291 -13.67 -14.39 -5.42
C ILE A 291 -14.50 -15.67 -5.42
N ILE A 292 -13.85 -16.79 -5.09
CA ILE A 292 -14.50 -18.08 -4.92
C ILE A 292 -14.40 -18.47 -3.44
N SER A 293 -15.52 -18.69 -2.76
CA SER A 293 -15.59 -19.14 -1.38
C SER A 293 -15.90 -20.63 -1.31
N ILE A 294 -15.12 -21.36 -0.53
CA ILE A 294 -15.36 -22.78 -0.20
C ILE A 294 -15.45 -22.88 1.33
N ASN A 295 -16.65 -23.13 1.84
CA ASN A 295 -16.91 -23.16 3.28
C ASN A 295 -18.00 -24.18 3.62
N THR A 296 -17.91 -24.78 4.80
CA THR A 296 -18.97 -25.64 5.33
C THR A 296 -20.17 -24.84 5.84
N ASP A 297 -19.92 -23.57 6.26
CA ASP A 297 -20.99 -22.66 6.70
C ASP A 297 -21.54 -21.87 5.51
N PRO A 298 -22.81 -22.09 5.10
CA PRO A 298 -23.44 -21.36 4.02
C PRO A 298 -23.65 -19.87 4.33
N HIS A 299 -23.58 -19.48 5.61
CA HIS A 299 -23.76 -18.11 6.09
C HIS A 299 -22.43 -17.43 6.47
N ALA A 300 -21.29 -18.03 6.13
CA ALA A 300 -19.99 -17.42 6.40
C ALA A 300 -19.92 -16.00 5.79
N PRO A 301 -19.45 -14.99 6.53
CA PRO A 301 -19.37 -13.59 6.05
C PRO A 301 -18.61 -13.42 4.73
N ILE A 302 -17.65 -14.29 4.40
CA ILE A 302 -16.92 -14.28 3.13
C ILE A 302 -17.86 -14.45 1.94
N ASN A 303 -18.96 -15.19 2.10
CA ASN A 303 -19.91 -15.48 1.04
C ASN A 303 -20.63 -14.22 0.53
N SER A 304 -20.73 -13.18 1.38
CA SER A 304 -21.35 -11.90 0.99
C SER A 304 -20.57 -11.10 -0.05
N ILE A 305 -19.29 -11.42 -0.24
CA ILE A 305 -18.42 -10.76 -1.22
C ILE A 305 -17.90 -11.71 -2.30
N ALA A 306 -18.28 -13.00 -2.22
CA ALA A 306 -17.84 -14.02 -3.17
C ALA A 306 -18.74 -14.03 -4.41
N ASP A 307 -18.13 -14.13 -5.60
CA ASP A 307 -18.83 -14.31 -6.87
C ASP A 307 -19.36 -15.75 -7.00
N TYR A 308 -18.64 -16.73 -6.43
CA TYR A 308 -19.04 -18.12 -6.38
C TYR A 308 -18.89 -18.67 -4.97
N VAL A 309 -19.94 -19.38 -4.51
CA VAL A 309 -19.97 -20.02 -3.20
C VAL A 309 -20.14 -21.54 -3.38
N ILE A 310 -19.22 -22.29 -2.81
CA ILE A 310 -19.26 -23.75 -2.77
C ILE A 310 -19.43 -24.17 -1.30
N THR A 311 -20.59 -24.70 -0.97
CA THR A 311 -20.84 -25.24 0.38
C THR A 311 -20.30 -26.67 0.47
N GLY A 312 -19.28 -26.87 1.31
CA GLY A 312 -18.64 -28.17 1.49
C GLY A 312 -17.36 -28.08 2.30
N ASP A 313 -16.81 -29.25 2.64
CA ASP A 313 -15.49 -29.33 3.27
C ASP A 313 -14.41 -28.85 2.31
N ALA A 314 -13.58 -27.91 2.77
CA ALA A 314 -12.61 -27.24 1.91
C ALA A 314 -11.53 -28.22 1.41
N ALA A 315 -11.07 -29.14 2.23
CA ALA A 315 -10.05 -30.12 1.84
C ALA A 315 -10.59 -31.09 0.78
N ASP A 316 -11.85 -31.54 0.95
CA ASP A 316 -12.52 -32.40 -0.01
C ASP A 316 -12.76 -31.75 -1.36
N VAL A 317 -13.24 -30.48 -1.35
CA VAL A 317 -13.50 -29.71 -2.58
C VAL A 317 -12.19 -29.45 -3.31
N VAL A 318 -11.15 -28.96 -2.61
CA VAL A 318 -9.82 -28.71 -3.20
C VAL A 318 -9.23 -29.99 -3.80
N SER A 319 -9.35 -31.12 -3.11
CA SER A 319 -8.88 -32.43 -3.63
C SER A 319 -9.59 -32.82 -4.93
N LYS A 320 -10.88 -32.53 -5.07
CA LYS A 320 -11.64 -32.77 -6.32
C LYS A 320 -11.19 -31.80 -7.43
N MET A 321 -10.94 -30.52 -7.09
CA MET A 321 -10.41 -29.53 -8.04
C MET A 321 -9.04 -29.97 -8.59
N ILE A 322 -8.14 -30.43 -7.73
CA ILE A 322 -6.81 -30.96 -8.12
C ILE A 322 -6.97 -32.13 -9.09
N LYS A 323 -7.83 -33.10 -8.78
CA LYS A 323 -8.09 -34.25 -9.66
C LYS A 323 -8.60 -33.80 -11.05
N TYR A 324 -9.52 -32.85 -11.06
CA TYR A 324 -10.07 -32.30 -12.31
C TYR A 324 -9.01 -31.60 -13.13
N CYS A 325 -8.20 -30.71 -12.51
CA CYS A 325 -7.11 -30.01 -13.19
C CYS A 325 -6.12 -31.01 -13.81
N LYS A 326 -5.67 -32.01 -13.05
CA LYS A 326 -4.73 -33.04 -13.56
C LYS A 326 -5.30 -33.87 -14.70
N SER A 327 -6.60 -34.14 -14.71
CA SER A 327 -7.24 -34.91 -15.79
C SER A 327 -7.36 -34.10 -17.09
N ASN A 328 -7.46 -32.77 -16.99
CA ASN A 328 -7.65 -31.88 -18.13
C ASN A 328 -6.36 -31.19 -18.62
N SER A 329 -5.29 -31.18 -17.83
CA SER A 329 -3.96 -30.68 -18.23
C SER A 329 -3.22 -31.59 -19.21
N LYS A 330 -3.80 -32.77 -19.57
CA LYS A 330 -3.24 -33.74 -20.52
C LYS A 330 -3.89 -33.63 -21.92
N LYS A 331 -4.70 -32.63 -22.16
CA LYS A 331 -5.22 -32.25 -23.45
C LYS A 331 -4.61 -30.91 -23.87
#